data_0527c9dcca6ada5c3b8894e5948407d1
#
_entry.id   0527c9dcca6ada5c3b8894e5948407d1
#
_cell.length_a   1.000
_cell.length_b   1.000
_cell.length_c   1.000
_cell.angle_alpha   90.00
_cell.angle_beta   90.00
_cell.angle_gamma   90.00
#
_symmetry.space_group_name_H-M   'P 1'
#
loop_
_entity.id
_entity.type
_entity.pdbx_description
1 polymer ?
#
loop_
_entity_poly.entity_id
_entity_poly.type
_entity_poly.pdbx_seq_one_letter_code
_entity_poly.pdbx_strand_id
1 'polypeptide(L)'
;MPSPPPRRRSAGVRLAAAAGALLVALGLAEAALAVWTGRVTPALYRLDDRLGWVHAPGVDRTVAVEGGGTARFRTDARGLRATPHADERAADRRRVLFVGDSFTEGSQVEEDELFSRRLERQLPGVECWNAGVGGYSTLQSLLALPDQLEAWRPDVVVLTVYDNDLQDNLMPYFAGLGPRPCARLVGAAVQIEPEAPVGTFERFLMPAPGALWLYEHSALYRTLHKHLFLPARG
;
A
#
# COMPACT_ATOMS: atom_id res chain seq x y z
N MET A 1 -5.44 63.66 -30.92
CA MET A 1 -4.88 62.42 -31.45
C MET A 1 -5.58 61.28 -30.76
N PRO A 2 -6.16 60.32 -31.47
CA PRO A 2 -6.79 59.15 -30.84
C PRO A 2 -5.75 58.20 -30.27
N SER A 3 -6.02 57.69 -29.06
CA SER A 3 -5.11 56.73 -28.36
C SER A 3 -4.98 55.45 -29.19
N PRO A 4 -3.79 54.82 -29.26
CA PRO A 4 -3.62 53.57 -29.98
C PRO A 4 -4.44 52.44 -29.33
N PRO A 5 -5.02 51.55 -30.16
CA PRO A 5 -5.84 50.44 -29.61
C PRO A 5 -4.98 49.53 -28.72
N PRO A 6 -5.57 48.95 -27.67
CA PRO A 6 -4.86 48.05 -26.77
C PRO A 6 -4.34 46.82 -27.55
N ARG A 7 -3.01 46.55 -27.43
CA ARG A 7 -2.40 45.39 -28.05
C ARG A 7 -3.02 44.11 -27.51
N ARG A 8 -3.81 43.42 -28.32
CA ARG A 8 -4.32 42.09 -28.01
C ARG A 8 -3.15 41.12 -27.91
N ARG A 9 -2.92 40.59 -26.72
CA ARG A 9 -1.92 39.51 -26.54
C ARG A 9 -2.27 38.36 -27.48
N SER A 10 -1.24 37.78 -28.15
CA SER A 10 -1.42 36.66 -29.07
C SER A 10 -2.06 35.46 -28.35
N ALA A 11 -2.81 34.62 -29.09
CA ALA A 11 -3.43 33.41 -28.53
C ALA A 11 -2.41 32.50 -27.82
N GLY A 12 -1.18 32.42 -28.34
CA GLY A 12 -0.08 31.67 -27.72
C GLY A 12 0.31 32.19 -26.32
N VAL A 13 0.38 33.52 -26.13
CA VAL A 13 0.69 34.11 -24.82
C VAL A 13 -0.42 33.83 -23.80
N ARG A 14 -1.69 33.85 -24.24
CA ARG A 14 -2.83 33.50 -23.36
C ARG A 14 -2.80 32.02 -22.98
N LEU A 15 -2.51 31.13 -23.92
CA LEU A 15 -2.41 29.69 -23.68
C LEU A 15 -1.24 29.37 -22.72
N ALA A 16 -0.09 29.98 -22.93
CA ALA A 16 1.06 29.81 -22.04
C ALA A 16 0.76 30.32 -20.61
N ALA A 17 0.09 31.48 -20.49
CA ALA A 17 -0.31 32.01 -19.19
C ALA A 17 -1.35 31.09 -18.48
N ALA A 18 -2.32 30.55 -19.24
CA ALA A 18 -3.29 29.60 -18.69
C ALA A 18 -2.63 28.29 -18.24
N ALA A 19 -1.71 27.75 -19.02
CA ALA A 19 -0.96 26.56 -18.64
C ALA A 19 -0.09 26.80 -17.38
N GLY A 20 0.59 27.95 -17.32
CA GLY A 20 1.34 28.35 -16.13
C GLY A 20 0.47 28.49 -14.88
N ALA A 21 -0.69 29.12 -15.02
CA ALA A 21 -1.64 29.25 -13.91
C ALA A 21 -2.17 27.88 -13.45
N LEU A 22 -2.45 26.97 -14.38
CA LEU A 22 -2.87 25.59 -14.05
C LEU A 22 -1.79 24.84 -13.29
N LEU A 23 -0.53 24.90 -13.73
CA LEU A 23 0.59 24.25 -13.03
C LEU A 23 0.77 24.80 -11.61
N VAL A 24 0.66 26.11 -11.43
CA VAL A 24 0.72 26.73 -10.10
C VAL A 24 -0.45 26.27 -9.23
N ALA A 25 -1.68 26.22 -9.77
CA ALA A 25 -2.85 25.75 -9.03
C ALA A 25 -2.72 24.28 -8.61
N LEU A 26 -2.22 23.41 -9.49
CA LEU A 26 -1.93 22.01 -9.18
C LEU A 26 -0.85 21.88 -8.10
N GLY A 27 0.22 22.66 -8.18
CA GLY A 27 1.29 22.69 -7.17
C GLY A 27 0.79 23.15 -5.79
N LEU A 28 -0.08 24.17 -5.76
CA LEU A 28 -0.71 24.62 -4.51
C LEU A 28 -1.69 23.58 -3.93
N ALA A 29 -2.47 22.92 -4.79
CA ALA A 29 -3.36 21.85 -4.37
C ALA A 29 -2.58 20.66 -3.80
N GLU A 30 -1.47 20.26 -4.44
CA GLU A 30 -0.56 19.23 -3.95
C GLU A 30 -0.02 19.60 -2.57
N ALA A 31 0.53 20.80 -2.40
CA ALA A 31 1.07 21.26 -1.14
C ALA A 31 0.01 21.31 -0.03
N ALA A 32 -1.17 21.82 -0.32
CA ALA A 32 -2.28 21.89 0.63
C ALA A 32 -2.74 20.50 1.06
N LEU A 33 -2.88 19.56 0.13
CA LEU A 33 -3.26 18.18 0.43
C LEU A 33 -2.15 17.44 1.17
N ALA A 34 -0.88 17.66 0.83
CA ALA A 34 0.25 17.09 1.56
C ALA A 34 0.26 17.53 3.03
N VAL A 35 0.02 18.82 3.29
CA VAL A 35 -0.10 19.36 4.66
C VAL A 35 -1.33 18.81 5.37
N TRP A 36 -2.51 18.85 4.72
CA TRP A 36 -3.76 18.36 5.31
C TRP A 36 -3.69 16.89 5.69
N THR A 37 -3.16 16.07 4.79
CA THR A 37 -3.09 14.62 5.03
C THR A 37 -1.90 14.21 5.91
N GLY A 38 -1.08 15.18 6.37
CA GLY A 38 0.17 14.91 7.10
C GLY A 38 1.21 14.14 6.28
N ARG A 39 1.03 14.08 4.97
CA ARG A 39 1.80 13.23 4.07
C ARG A 39 2.80 14.02 3.22
N VAL A 40 3.78 14.57 3.86
CA VAL A 40 5.06 14.90 3.20
C VAL A 40 5.94 13.64 3.05
N THR A 41 5.36 12.43 3.18
CA THR A 41 6.12 11.20 3.42
C THR A 41 5.71 10.09 2.45
N PRO A 42 6.64 9.23 2.00
CA PRO A 42 6.35 8.08 1.13
C PRO A 42 5.21 7.22 1.65
N ALA A 43 4.45 6.60 0.73
CA ALA A 43 3.40 5.66 1.08
C ALA A 43 3.98 4.47 1.88
N LEU A 44 3.16 3.84 2.74
CA LEU A 44 3.55 2.63 3.45
C LEU A 44 3.72 1.44 2.49
N TYR A 45 3.01 1.49 1.37
CA TYR A 45 2.92 0.42 0.38
C TYR A 45 3.42 0.91 -0.97
N ARG A 46 3.95 -0.02 -1.75
CA ARG A 46 4.21 0.13 -3.18
C ARG A 46 3.35 -0.86 -3.97
N LEU A 47 3.03 -0.53 -5.20
CA LEU A 47 2.30 -1.44 -6.09
C LEU A 47 3.17 -2.63 -6.48
N ASP A 48 2.52 -3.78 -6.64
CA ASP A 48 3.12 -5.04 -7.04
C ASP A 48 2.22 -5.71 -8.08
N ASP A 49 2.81 -6.13 -9.21
CA ASP A 49 2.06 -6.64 -10.36
C ASP A 49 1.36 -7.98 -10.06
N ARG A 50 1.85 -8.74 -9.09
CA ARG A 50 1.32 -10.06 -8.73
C ARG A 50 0.39 -10.00 -7.53
N LEU A 51 0.76 -9.23 -6.50
CA LEU A 51 0.04 -9.18 -5.24
C LEU A 51 -0.85 -7.94 -5.09
N GLY A 52 -0.79 -7.02 -6.07
CA GLY A 52 -1.46 -5.73 -6.02
C GLY A 52 -0.64 -4.68 -5.27
N TRP A 53 -0.24 -4.94 -4.05
CA TRP A 53 0.66 -4.09 -3.27
C TRP A 53 1.48 -4.90 -2.27
N VAL A 54 2.60 -4.35 -1.87
CA VAL A 54 3.46 -4.85 -0.80
C VAL A 54 3.95 -3.68 0.04
N HIS A 55 4.49 -3.92 1.22
CA HIS A 55 5.14 -2.85 1.96
C HIS A 55 6.30 -2.23 1.18
N ALA A 56 6.42 -0.91 1.24
CA ALA A 56 7.64 -0.25 0.82
C ALA A 56 8.77 -0.63 1.79
N PRO A 57 9.98 -0.95 1.30
CA PRO A 57 11.12 -1.26 2.15
C PRO A 57 11.64 0.00 2.86
N GLY A 58 12.17 -0.18 4.07
CA GLY A 58 12.81 0.89 4.83
C GLY A 58 11.89 2.03 5.26
N VAL A 59 10.59 1.78 5.37
CA VAL A 59 9.63 2.75 5.90
C VAL A 59 9.93 3.02 7.37
N ASP A 60 9.90 4.29 7.76
CA ASP A 60 9.91 4.73 9.15
C ASP A 60 8.97 5.93 9.28
N ARG A 61 7.77 5.69 9.82
CA ARG A 61 6.66 6.66 9.83
C ARG A 61 5.89 6.60 11.13
N THR A 62 5.30 7.74 11.45
CA THR A 62 4.22 7.84 12.44
C THR A 62 2.89 7.77 11.70
N VAL A 63 2.04 6.84 12.07
CA VAL A 63 0.71 6.63 11.50
C VAL A 63 -0.37 6.98 12.54
N ALA A 64 -1.50 7.48 12.08
CA ALA A 64 -2.64 7.70 12.94
C ALA A 64 -3.29 6.37 13.32
N VAL A 65 -3.65 6.24 14.60
CA VAL A 65 -4.33 5.07 15.16
C VAL A 65 -5.83 5.34 15.22
N GLU A 66 -6.64 4.33 14.92
CA GLU A 66 -8.07 4.41 15.04
C GLU A 66 -8.45 4.64 16.52
N GLY A 67 -9.37 5.56 16.77
CA GLY A 67 -9.70 5.98 18.14
C GLY A 67 -8.83 7.11 18.71
N GLY A 68 -7.82 7.55 17.98
CA GLY A 68 -6.94 8.68 18.31
C GLY A 68 -5.54 8.27 18.74
N GLY A 69 -4.61 9.18 18.61
CA GLY A 69 -3.19 8.93 18.87
C GLY A 69 -2.41 8.55 17.62
N THR A 70 -1.19 8.09 17.81
CA THR A 70 -0.28 7.71 16.74
C THR A 70 0.55 6.49 17.16
N ALA A 71 1.01 5.71 16.19
CA ALA A 71 1.97 4.64 16.40
C ALA A 71 3.10 4.73 15.37
N ARG A 72 4.29 4.25 15.73
CA ARG A 72 5.43 4.20 14.83
C ARG A 72 5.35 2.96 13.96
N PHE A 73 5.35 3.16 12.65
CA PHE A 73 5.35 2.08 11.66
C PHE A 73 6.72 2.01 10.98
N ARG A 74 7.38 0.87 11.10
CA ARG A 74 8.66 0.62 10.42
C ARG A 74 8.64 -0.69 9.67
N THR A 75 9.29 -0.68 8.51
CA THR A 75 9.64 -1.88 7.77
C THR A 75 11.15 -1.98 7.59
N ASP A 76 11.65 -3.19 7.52
CA ASP A 76 13.06 -3.43 7.19
C ASP A 76 13.32 -3.31 5.67
N ALA A 77 14.54 -3.61 5.24
CA ALA A 77 14.92 -3.58 3.83
C ALA A 77 14.17 -4.61 2.96
N ARG A 78 13.52 -5.59 3.57
CA ARG A 78 12.69 -6.63 2.92
C ARG A 78 11.22 -6.25 2.85
N GLY A 79 10.82 -5.20 3.55
CA GLY A 79 9.43 -4.81 3.74
C GLY A 79 8.73 -5.54 4.89
N LEU A 80 9.45 -6.26 5.75
CA LEU A 80 8.87 -6.90 6.92
C LEU A 80 8.60 -5.89 8.03
N ARG A 81 7.43 -6.02 8.65
CA ARG A 81 7.01 -5.13 9.74
C ARG A 81 7.83 -5.40 11.00
N ALA A 82 8.58 -4.39 11.46
CA ALA A 82 9.31 -4.40 12.74
C ALA A 82 10.11 -5.69 13.01
N THR A 83 10.78 -6.23 11.98
CA THR A 83 11.57 -7.47 12.09
C THR A 83 13.05 -7.12 12.17
N PRO A 84 13.66 -7.14 13.36
CA PRO A 84 15.06 -6.72 13.56
C PRO A 84 16.09 -7.82 13.27
N HIS A 85 15.66 -8.95 12.73
CA HIS A 85 16.53 -10.12 12.53
C HIS A 85 17.32 -10.02 11.23
N ALA A 86 18.54 -10.55 11.27
CA ALA A 86 19.36 -10.73 10.07
C ALA A 86 18.79 -11.85 9.18
N ASP A 87 19.12 -11.82 7.89
CA ASP A 87 18.73 -12.88 6.95
C ASP A 87 19.42 -14.21 7.28
N GLU A 88 20.64 -14.12 7.79
CA GLU A 88 21.38 -15.31 8.25
C GLU A 88 20.65 -15.93 9.45
N ARG A 89 20.39 -17.23 9.29
CA ARG A 89 19.70 -17.99 10.32
C ARG A 89 20.64 -18.30 11.48
N ALA A 90 20.28 -17.87 12.68
CA ALA A 90 20.94 -18.32 13.88
C ALA A 90 20.67 -19.82 14.11
N ALA A 91 21.73 -20.62 14.30
CA ALA A 91 21.63 -22.08 14.34
C ALA A 91 20.82 -22.62 15.54
N ASP A 92 20.71 -21.83 16.60
CA ASP A 92 20.04 -22.16 17.86
C ASP A 92 18.62 -21.56 17.99
N ARG A 93 18.10 -20.93 16.90
CA ARG A 93 16.80 -20.28 16.94
C ARG A 93 15.83 -20.87 15.92
N ARG A 94 14.57 -20.97 16.34
CA ARG A 94 13.44 -21.29 15.46
C ARG A 94 12.85 -20.04 14.89
N ARG A 95 12.60 -20.03 13.58
CA ARG A 95 12.01 -18.91 12.88
C ARG A 95 10.53 -19.15 12.65
N VAL A 96 9.69 -18.27 13.20
CA VAL A 96 8.24 -18.27 13.02
C VAL A 96 7.87 -17.09 12.11
N LEU A 97 7.24 -17.38 10.99
CA LEU A 97 6.74 -16.39 10.04
C LEU A 97 5.23 -16.20 10.25
N PHE A 98 4.82 -14.98 10.53
CA PHE A 98 3.42 -14.59 10.59
C PHE A 98 3.03 -13.96 9.26
N VAL A 99 1.98 -14.47 8.64
CA VAL A 99 1.37 -13.96 7.40
C VAL A 99 -0.11 -13.67 7.64
N GLY A 100 -0.64 -12.65 7.00
CA GLY A 100 -2.03 -12.22 7.16
C GLY A 100 -2.21 -10.77 6.73
N ASP A 101 -3.26 -10.16 7.20
CA ASP A 101 -3.75 -8.82 6.86
C ASP A 101 -3.25 -7.71 7.81
N SER A 102 -4.07 -6.66 7.97
CA SER A 102 -3.81 -5.52 8.86
C SER A 102 -3.72 -5.89 10.34
N PHE A 103 -4.38 -6.95 10.78
CA PHE A 103 -4.27 -7.44 12.16
C PHE A 103 -2.92 -8.07 12.43
N THR A 104 -2.36 -8.77 11.44
CA THR A 104 -0.99 -9.29 11.51
C THR A 104 0.03 -8.18 11.40
N GLU A 105 -0.16 -7.25 10.46
CA GLU A 105 0.67 -6.07 10.26
C GLU A 105 0.79 -5.24 11.54
N GLY A 106 -0.34 -5.02 12.23
CA GLY A 106 -0.38 -4.31 13.51
C GLY A 106 -0.02 -2.83 13.39
N SER A 107 -0.49 -2.14 12.35
CA SER A 107 -0.25 -0.70 12.15
C SER A 107 -0.86 0.19 13.24
N GLN A 108 -1.77 -0.36 14.06
CA GLN A 108 -2.49 0.36 15.11
C GLN A 108 -1.79 0.32 16.47
N VAL A 109 -0.62 -0.30 16.58
CA VAL A 109 0.14 -0.43 17.83
C VAL A 109 1.61 -0.13 17.62
N GLU A 110 2.29 0.25 18.69
CA GLU A 110 3.74 0.42 18.69
C GLU A 110 4.46 -0.91 18.45
N GLU A 111 5.69 -0.87 17.96
CA GLU A 111 6.44 -2.07 17.57
C GLU A 111 6.64 -3.08 18.69
N ASP A 112 6.90 -2.61 19.88
CA ASP A 112 7.09 -3.44 21.06
C ASP A 112 5.78 -4.05 21.59
N GLU A 113 4.64 -3.52 21.15
CA GLU A 113 3.31 -4.02 21.45
C GLU A 113 2.80 -5.04 20.43
N LEU A 114 3.45 -5.17 19.26
CA LEU A 114 3.08 -6.19 18.27
C LEU A 114 3.05 -7.58 18.91
N PHE A 115 2.03 -8.35 18.61
CA PHE A 115 1.90 -9.71 19.16
C PHE A 115 3.09 -10.59 18.81
N SER A 116 3.66 -10.45 17.62
CA SER A 116 4.87 -11.17 17.18
C SER A 116 6.08 -10.82 18.06
N ARG A 117 6.25 -9.53 18.40
CA ARG A 117 7.33 -9.07 19.27
C ARG A 117 7.11 -9.50 20.74
N ARG A 118 5.85 -9.49 21.19
CA ARG A 118 5.49 -9.97 22.53
C ARG A 118 5.73 -11.46 22.67
N LEU A 119 5.36 -12.25 21.65
CA LEU A 119 5.58 -13.69 21.61
C LEU A 119 7.07 -14.03 21.65
N GLU A 120 7.88 -13.35 20.86
CA GLU A 120 9.33 -13.54 20.83
C GLU A 120 9.97 -13.27 22.20
N ARG A 121 9.52 -12.25 22.92
CA ARG A 121 10.02 -12.00 24.29
C ARG A 121 9.63 -13.11 25.29
N GLN A 122 8.56 -13.81 25.04
CA GLN A 122 8.08 -14.89 25.93
C GLN A 122 8.67 -16.27 25.59
N LEU A 123 9.19 -16.45 24.38
CA LEU A 123 9.71 -17.74 23.90
C LEU A 123 11.22 -17.64 23.60
N PRO A 124 12.07 -17.98 24.56
CA PRO A 124 13.52 -18.04 24.31
C PRO A 124 13.85 -18.97 23.14
N GLY A 125 14.74 -18.55 22.26
CA GLY A 125 15.15 -19.32 21.09
C GLY A 125 14.20 -19.26 19.90
N VAL A 126 13.23 -18.35 19.90
CA VAL A 126 12.32 -18.09 18.77
C VAL A 126 12.60 -16.71 18.18
N GLU A 127 12.64 -16.63 16.86
CA GLU A 127 12.62 -15.40 16.08
C GLU A 127 11.24 -15.24 15.41
N CYS A 128 10.56 -14.14 15.66
CA CYS A 128 9.25 -13.86 15.08
C CYS A 128 9.37 -12.85 13.93
N TRP A 129 8.99 -13.26 12.74
CA TRP A 129 9.01 -12.47 11.53
C TRP A 129 7.59 -12.10 11.13
N ASN A 130 7.31 -10.81 10.97
CA ASN A 130 5.98 -10.33 10.66
C ASN A 130 5.90 -9.88 9.20
N ALA A 131 5.24 -10.70 8.38
CA ALA A 131 4.96 -10.46 6.97
C ALA A 131 3.47 -10.14 6.72
N GLY A 132 2.73 -9.71 7.73
CA GLY A 132 1.38 -9.18 7.57
C GLY A 132 1.38 -7.90 6.76
N VAL A 133 0.38 -7.72 5.88
CA VAL A 133 0.24 -6.56 5.00
C VAL A 133 -1.19 -6.06 5.05
N GLY A 134 -1.37 -4.79 5.36
CA GLY A 134 -2.71 -4.19 5.47
C GLY A 134 -3.55 -4.38 4.21
N GLY A 135 -4.78 -4.85 4.41
CA GLY A 135 -5.74 -5.10 3.34
C GLY A 135 -5.49 -6.37 2.53
N TYR A 136 -4.52 -7.22 2.90
CA TYR A 136 -4.39 -8.53 2.26
C TYR A 136 -5.61 -9.40 2.56
N SER A 137 -5.94 -10.23 1.59
CA SER A 137 -6.76 -11.41 1.78
C SER A 137 -5.88 -12.62 2.10
N THR A 138 -6.48 -13.72 2.57
CA THR A 138 -5.74 -14.98 2.73
C THR A 138 -5.17 -15.49 1.42
N LEU A 139 -5.81 -15.19 0.27
CA LEU A 139 -5.28 -15.53 -1.06
C LEU A 139 -3.97 -14.79 -1.36
N GLN A 140 -3.90 -13.48 -1.08
CA GLN A 140 -2.65 -12.72 -1.28
C GLN A 140 -1.53 -13.25 -0.39
N SER A 141 -1.83 -13.56 0.88
CA SER A 141 -0.88 -14.19 1.81
C SER A 141 -0.40 -15.54 1.29
N LEU A 142 -1.29 -16.36 0.73
CA LEU A 142 -0.96 -17.65 0.14
C LEU A 142 -0.08 -17.50 -1.12
N LEU A 143 -0.40 -16.54 -1.98
CA LEU A 143 0.38 -16.28 -3.21
C LEU A 143 1.78 -15.72 -2.91
N ALA A 144 1.95 -14.95 -1.83
CA ALA A 144 3.24 -14.45 -1.39
C ALA A 144 4.11 -15.53 -0.73
N LEU A 145 3.49 -16.54 -0.14
CA LEU A 145 4.15 -17.51 0.72
C LEU A 145 5.31 -18.29 0.07
N PRO A 146 5.22 -18.76 -1.20
CA PRO A 146 6.34 -19.51 -1.81
C PRO A 146 7.66 -18.73 -1.81
N ASP A 147 7.64 -17.45 -2.18
CA ASP A 147 8.84 -16.60 -2.20
C ASP A 147 9.36 -16.35 -0.78
N GLN A 148 8.46 -16.21 0.17
CA GLN A 148 8.79 -16.02 1.59
C GLN A 148 9.42 -17.27 2.19
N LEU A 149 8.93 -18.47 1.84
CA LEU A 149 9.49 -19.73 2.27
C LEU A 149 10.90 -19.94 1.71
N GLU A 150 11.11 -19.63 0.45
CA GLU A 150 12.43 -19.72 -0.19
C GLU A 150 13.42 -18.71 0.43
N ALA A 151 13.01 -17.46 0.56
CA ALA A 151 13.88 -16.38 1.02
C ALA A 151 14.23 -16.50 2.52
N TRP A 152 13.26 -16.85 3.36
CA TRP A 152 13.40 -16.72 4.82
C TRP A 152 13.47 -18.04 5.56
N ARG A 153 13.13 -19.15 4.92
CA ARG A 153 13.23 -20.52 5.45
C ARG A 153 12.67 -20.66 6.87
N PRO A 154 11.40 -20.30 7.13
CA PRO A 154 10.81 -20.42 8.45
C PRO A 154 10.63 -21.89 8.85
N ASP A 155 10.71 -22.18 10.16
CA ASP A 155 10.39 -23.50 10.71
C ASP A 155 8.87 -23.65 10.88
N VAL A 156 8.18 -22.55 11.11
CA VAL A 156 6.72 -22.50 11.32
C VAL A 156 6.17 -21.30 10.57
N VAL A 157 5.06 -21.49 9.89
CA VAL A 157 4.23 -20.42 9.31
C VAL A 157 2.92 -20.37 10.08
N VAL A 158 2.56 -19.18 10.51
CA VAL A 158 1.27 -18.90 11.16
C VAL A 158 0.47 -17.98 10.25
N LEU A 159 -0.59 -18.50 9.63
CA LEU A 159 -1.56 -17.70 8.91
C LEU A 159 -2.61 -17.21 9.92
N THR A 160 -2.71 -15.91 10.08
CA THR A 160 -3.82 -15.31 10.83
C THR A 160 -4.95 -15.02 9.88
N VAL A 161 -6.14 -15.43 10.27
CA VAL A 161 -7.37 -15.25 9.49
C VAL A 161 -8.34 -14.40 10.29
N TYR A 162 -8.89 -13.38 9.65
CA TYR A 162 -9.91 -12.54 10.25
C TYR A 162 -11.22 -12.61 9.46
N ASP A 163 -12.28 -12.07 10.03
CA ASP A 163 -13.64 -12.20 9.50
C ASP A 163 -13.82 -11.67 8.06
N ASN A 164 -13.14 -10.59 7.70
CA ASN A 164 -13.18 -10.02 6.36
C ASN A 164 -12.45 -10.85 5.29
N ASP A 165 -11.51 -11.73 5.67
CA ASP A 165 -10.67 -12.47 4.72
C ASP A 165 -11.44 -13.28 3.69
N LEU A 166 -12.55 -13.92 4.14
CA LEU A 166 -13.38 -14.72 3.24
C LEU A 166 -13.99 -13.86 2.13
N GLN A 167 -14.49 -12.66 2.50
CA GLN A 167 -15.04 -11.72 1.55
C GLN A 167 -13.94 -11.13 0.68
N ASP A 168 -12.83 -10.79 1.29
CA ASP A 168 -11.69 -10.18 0.64
C ASP A 168 -11.05 -11.06 -0.45
N ASN A 169 -11.11 -12.39 -0.28
CA ASN A 169 -10.68 -13.33 -1.31
C ASN A 169 -11.49 -13.24 -2.62
N LEU A 170 -12.72 -12.76 -2.55
CA LEU A 170 -13.63 -12.65 -3.69
C LEU A 170 -13.64 -11.25 -4.30
N MET A 171 -12.99 -10.28 -3.65
CA MET A 171 -12.99 -8.89 -4.09
C MET A 171 -11.76 -8.56 -4.93
N PRO A 172 -11.94 -8.24 -6.23
CA PRO A 172 -10.82 -7.94 -7.14
C PRO A 172 -10.15 -6.59 -6.88
N TYR A 173 -10.67 -5.80 -5.95
CA TYR A 173 -10.20 -4.45 -5.69
C TYR A 173 -10.30 -4.12 -4.19
N PHE A 174 -9.27 -3.46 -3.65
CA PHE A 174 -9.28 -2.94 -2.29
C PHE A 174 -9.24 -1.42 -2.27
N ALA A 175 -10.16 -0.83 -1.53
CA ALA A 175 -10.35 0.60 -1.43
C ALA A 175 -9.07 1.32 -0.96
N GLY A 176 -8.51 2.18 -1.81
CA GLY A 176 -7.35 3.03 -1.50
C GLY A 176 -5.98 2.38 -1.75
N LEU A 177 -5.92 1.09 -2.10
CA LEU A 177 -4.68 0.41 -2.47
C LEU A 177 -4.67 -0.07 -3.93
N GLY A 178 -5.80 -0.53 -4.46
CA GLY A 178 -5.89 -0.87 -5.87
C GLY A 178 -6.38 -2.28 -6.17
N PRO A 179 -6.15 -2.77 -7.40
CA PRO A 179 -6.51 -4.11 -7.81
C PRO A 179 -5.68 -5.16 -7.08
N ARG A 180 -6.27 -6.34 -6.88
CA ARG A 180 -5.61 -7.48 -6.25
C ARG A 180 -6.07 -8.80 -6.89
N PRO A 181 -5.28 -9.89 -6.78
CA PRO A 181 -5.74 -11.21 -7.15
C PRO A 181 -6.97 -11.58 -6.34
N CYS A 182 -7.92 -12.25 -6.98
CA CYS A 182 -9.12 -12.74 -6.32
C CYS A 182 -9.41 -14.17 -6.70
N ALA A 183 -10.23 -14.84 -5.89
CA ALA A 183 -10.71 -16.18 -6.14
C ALA A 183 -12.15 -16.12 -6.67
N ARG A 184 -12.49 -17.05 -7.56
CA ARG A 184 -13.84 -17.24 -8.04
C ARG A 184 -14.23 -18.72 -7.93
N LEU A 185 -15.42 -19.00 -7.49
CA LEU A 185 -15.93 -20.36 -7.47
C LEU A 185 -16.59 -20.67 -8.81
N VAL A 186 -16.07 -21.66 -9.52
CA VAL A 186 -16.62 -22.14 -10.80
C VAL A 186 -17.02 -23.60 -10.61
N GLY A 187 -18.31 -23.83 -10.40
CA GLY A 187 -18.80 -25.15 -9.95
C GLY A 187 -18.24 -25.49 -8.57
N ALA A 188 -17.50 -26.60 -8.46
CA ALA A 188 -16.83 -27.01 -7.21
C ALA A 188 -15.34 -26.66 -7.19
N ALA A 189 -14.82 -25.97 -8.23
CA ALA A 189 -13.41 -25.60 -8.31
C ALA A 189 -13.20 -24.13 -7.95
N VAL A 190 -12.08 -23.86 -7.26
CA VAL A 190 -11.60 -22.49 -7.03
C VAL A 190 -10.70 -22.10 -8.20
N GLN A 191 -11.06 -21.05 -8.90
CA GLN A 191 -10.25 -20.43 -9.93
C GLN A 191 -9.65 -19.14 -9.36
N ILE A 192 -8.33 -19.01 -9.48
CA ILE A 192 -7.63 -17.78 -9.10
C ILE A 192 -7.56 -16.88 -10.33
N GLU A 193 -8.08 -15.68 -10.21
CA GLU A 193 -7.94 -14.62 -11.20
C GLU A 193 -6.75 -13.74 -10.77
N PRO A 194 -5.60 -13.86 -11.45
CA PRO A 194 -4.38 -13.12 -11.08
C PRO A 194 -4.50 -11.62 -11.36
N GLU A 195 -5.39 -11.26 -12.32
CA GLU A 195 -5.67 -9.88 -12.65
C GLU A 195 -7.11 -9.57 -12.32
N ALA A 196 -7.30 -8.56 -11.48
CA ALA A 196 -8.62 -7.98 -11.29
C ALA A 196 -9.17 -7.48 -12.64
N PRO A 197 -10.47 -7.60 -12.93
CA PRO A 197 -11.11 -6.89 -14.02
C PRO A 197 -11.09 -5.40 -13.69
N VAL A 198 -9.94 -4.77 -13.90
CA VAL A 198 -9.74 -3.35 -13.72
C VAL A 198 -10.55 -2.65 -14.80
N GLY A 199 -11.34 -1.65 -14.44
CA GLY A 199 -12.11 -0.85 -15.39
C GLY A 199 -11.22 -0.26 -16.49
N THR A 200 -11.79 0.05 -17.66
CA THR A 200 -11.02 0.56 -18.83
C THR A 200 -10.14 1.77 -18.46
N PHE A 201 -10.63 2.61 -17.57
CA PHE A 201 -9.90 3.80 -17.13
C PHE A 201 -8.75 3.47 -16.17
N GLU A 202 -8.94 2.52 -15.28
CA GLU A 202 -7.89 1.99 -14.39
C GLU A 202 -6.79 1.28 -15.17
N ARG A 203 -7.16 0.46 -16.18
CA ARG A 203 -6.19 -0.17 -17.11
C ARG A 203 -5.35 0.85 -17.84
N PHE A 204 -5.91 2.02 -18.13
CA PHE A 204 -5.19 3.11 -18.81
C PHE A 204 -4.25 3.88 -17.86
N LEU A 205 -4.65 4.12 -16.61
CA LEU A 205 -3.89 4.93 -15.66
C LEU A 205 -2.86 4.13 -14.86
N MET A 206 -3.18 2.89 -14.46
CA MET A 206 -2.28 2.09 -13.61
C MET A 206 -0.99 1.69 -14.32
N PRO A 207 -0.99 1.24 -15.59
CA PRO A 207 0.22 0.94 -16.34
C PRO A 207 0.85 2.18 -16.96
N ALA A 208 0.25 3.38 -16.82
CA ALA A 208 0.83 4.58 -17.41
C ALA A 208 2.23 4.84 -16.82
N PRO A 209 3.24 5.09 -17.66
CA PRO A 209 4.57 5.44 -17.18
C PRO A 209 4.49 6.59 -16.16
N GLY A 210 4.99 6.36 -14.97
CA GLY A 210 4.96 7.34 -13.88
C GLY A 210 3.72 7.29 -12.97
N ALA A 211 2.68 6.48 -13.23
CA ALA A 211 1.52 6.35 -12.35
C ALA A 211 1.93 5.85 -10.95
N LEU A 212 2.81 4.86 -10.88
CA LEU A 212 3.37 4.36 -9.63
C LEU A 212 4.15 5.47 -8.90
N TRP A 213 5.01 6.19 -9.61
CA TRP A 213 5.75 7.32 -9.04
C TRP A 213 4.81 8.41 -8.51
N LEU A 214 3.75 8.74 -9.26
CA LEU A 214 2.73 9.69 -8.82
C LEU A 214 1.97 9.17 -7.58
N TYR A 215 1.65 7.88 -7.54
CA TYR A 215 1.01 7.28 -6.37
C TYR A 215 1.90 7.38 -5.12
N GLU A 216 3.18 7.16 -5.27
CA GLU A 216 4.15 7.25 -4.18
C GLU A 216 4.43 8.69 -3.74
N HIS A 217 4.46 9.65 -4.68
CA HIS A 217 4.99 11.00 -4.44
C HIS A 217 3.95 12.12 -4.47
N SER A 218 2.72 11.89 -4.97
CA SER A 218 1.69 12.91 -5.07
C SER A 218 0.50 12.67 -4.14
N ALA A 219 0.25 13.59 -3.23
CA ALA A 219 -0.92 13.56 -2.35
C ALA A 219 -2.21 13.81 -3.14
N LEU A 220 -2.16 14.68 -4.15
CA LEU A 220 -3.26 14.95 -5.06
C LEU A 220 -3.64 13.71 -5.85
N TYR A 221 -2.65 13.02 -6.46
CA TYR A 221 -2.89 11.80 -7.22
C TYR A 221 -3.52 10.71 -6.34
N ARG A 222 -2.97 10.45 -5.14
CA ARG A 222 -3.54 9.49 -4.19
C ARG A 222 -4.96 9.82 -3.78
N THR A 223 -5.25 11.10 -3.54
CA THR A 223 -6.59 11.55 -3.16
C THR A 223 -7.59 11.35 -4.30
N LEU A 224 -7.21 11.75 -5.51
CA LEU A 224 -8.03 11.53 -6.71
C LEU A 224 -8.23 10.04 -6.99
N HIS A 225 -7.17 9.25 -6.91
CA HIS A 225 -7.22 7.79 -7.07
C HIS A 225 -8.22 7.18 -6.08
N LYS A 226 -8.13 7.54 -4.80
CA LYS A 226 -9.06 7.07 -3.77
C LYS A 226 -10.53 7.41 -4.06
N HIS A 227 -10.82 8.61 -4.57
CA HIS A 227 -12.19 9.08 -4.77
C HIS A 227 -12.78 8.74 -6.14
N LEU A 228 -11.95 8.63 -7.17
CA LEU A 228 -12.41 8.34 -8.53
C LEU A 228 -12.54 6.84 -8.81
N PHE A 229 -11.74 6.02 -8.12
CA PHE A 229 -11.67 4.57 -8.36
C PHE A 229 -12.34 3.73 -7.28
N LEU A 230 -12.92 4.37 -6.25
CA LEU A 230 -13.84 3.67 -5.36
C LEU A 230 -15.20 3.60 -6.04
N PRO A 231 -15.74 2.41 -6.33
CA PRO A 231 -17.15 2.31 -6.63
C PRO A 231 -17.90 2.89 -5.42
N ALA A 232 -18.78 3.88 -5.69
CA ALA A 232 -19.70 4.33 -4.67
C ALA A 232 -20.40 3.07 -4.13
N ARG A 233 -20.23 2.80 -2.84
CA ARG A 233 -20.98 1.72 -2.20
C ARG A 233 -22.45 2.14 -2.29
N GLY A 234 -23.19 1.47 -3.20
CA GLY A 234 -24.63 1.42 -3.16
C GLY A 234 -25.06 0.54 -2.02
#